data_3ab73a1a8c8de1e1eee9c5c7302db442
#
_entry.id   3ab73a1a8c8de1e1eee9c5c7302db442
#
_cell.length_a   1.000
_cell.length_b   1.000
_cell.length_c   1.000
_cell.angle_alpha   90.00
_cell.angle_beta   90.00
_cell.angle_gamma   90.00
#
_symmetry.space_group_name_H-M   'P 1'
#
loop_
_entity.id
_entity.type
_entity.pdbx_description
1 polymer ?
#
loop_
_entity_poly.entity_id
_entity_poly.type
_entity_poly.pdbx_seq_one_letter_code
_entity_poly.pdbx_strand_id
1 'polypeptide(L)'
;LKSVITRPSLGDRLKKGKVLISGYAWSGSTKIKKVEISVNGGKTWKKADIYQEKISSVRFNYIYNWKGNETIIQSRCIDNRLRIQPTREQVIKKMGKNATYHFNGITSWKIKANGEIEHIYI
;
A
#
# COMPACT_ATOMS: atom_id res chain seq x y z
N LEU A 1 -3.40 4.60 11.68
CA LEU A 1 -3.38 4.61 10.21
C LEU A 1 -2.74 3.36 9.66
N LYS A 2 -3.45 2.65 8.82
CA LYS A 2 -2.94 1.47 8.13
C LYS A 2 -3.58 1.37 6.76
N SER A 3 -2.81 0.96 5.78
CA SER A 3 -3.33 0.53 4.49
C SER A 3 -2.69 -0.78 4.08
N VAL A 4 -3.41 -1.60 3.36
CA VAL A 4 -2.91 -2.87 2.84
C VAL A 4 -3.38 -3.05 1.41
N ILE A 5 -2.49 -3.56 0.57
CA ILE A 5 -2.83 -3.98 -0.78
C ILE A 5 -3.27 -5.44 -0.71
N THR A 6 -4.48 -5.73 -1.18
CA THR A 6 -5.02 -7.08 -1.23
C THR A 6 -4.96 -7.69 -2.63
N ARG A 7 -4.85 -6.85 -3.66
CA ARG A 7 -4.65 -7.27 -5.05
C ARG A 7 -3.63 -6.36 -5.71
N PRO A 8 -2.65 -6.89 -6.45
CA PRO A 8 -2.37 -8.33 -6.63
C PRO A 8 -1.88 -8.97 -5.35
N SER A 9 -2.02 -10.29 -5.24
CA SER A 9 -1.69 -11.04 -4.05
C SER A 9 -0.77 -12.23 -4.35
N LEU A 10 -0.21 -12.83 -3.31
CA LEU A 10 0.60 -14.04 -3.43
C LEU A 10 -0.16 -15.11 -4.22
N GLY A 11 0.53 -15.78 -5.12
CA GLY A 11 -0.06 -16.78 -5.99
C GLY A 11 -0.57 -16.24 -7.32
N ASP A 12 -0.74 -14.93 -7.43
CA ASP A 12 -1.12 -14.30 -8.70
C ASP A 12 0.07 -14.29 -9.65
N ARG A 13 -0.22 -14.41 -10.94
CA ARG A 13 0.75 -14.23 -12.01
C ARG A 13 0.19 -13.22 -13.00
N LEU A 14 0.75 -12.03 -12.99
CA LEU A 14 0.24 -10.93 -13.78
C LEU A 14 0.75 -10.99 -15.23
N LYS A 15 -0.07 -10.44 -16.11
CA LYS A 15 0.32 -10.22 -17.50
C LYS A 15 0.57 -8.72 -17.71
N LYS A 16 1.48 -8.41 -18.62
CA LYS A 16 1.74 -7.04 -19.05
C LYS A 16 0.44 -6.36 -19.47
N GLY A 17 0.25 -5.11 -19.04
CA GLY A 17 -0.95 -4.34 -19.32
C GLY A 17 -1.61 -3.84 -18.05
N LYS A 18 -2.91 -3.59 -18.10
CA LYS A 18 -3.65 -3.04 -16.98
C LYS A 18 -3.68 -4.00 -15.80
N VAL A 19 -3.23 -3.53 -14.65
CA VAL A 19 -3.25 -4.24 -13.38
C VAL A 19 -4.06 -3.44 -12.38
N LEU A 20 -5.04 -4.08 -11.74
CA LEU A 20 -5.78 -3.45 -10.66
C LEU A 20 -5.01 -3.61 -9.35
N ILE A 21 -4.64 -2.48 -8.76
CA ILE A 21 -4.09 -2.45 -7.40
C ILE A 21 -5.22 -2.00 -6.49
N SER A 22 -5.61 -2.84 -5.56
CA SER A 22 -6.73 -2.55 -4.66
C SER A 22 -6.44 -3.02 -3.25
N GLY A 23 -7.20 -2.48 -2.30
CA GLY A 23 -7.04 -2.83 -0.91
C GLY A 23 -7.91 -2.00 -0.01
N TYR A 24 -7.49 -1.92 1.26
CA TYR A 24 -8.22 -1.23 2.31
C TYR A 24 -7.30 -0.32 3.09
N ALA A 25 -7.87 0.77 3.61
CA ALA A 25 -7.19 1.68 4.52
C ALA A 25 -8.11 2.04 5.67
N TRP A 26 -7.56 2.16 6.87
CA TRP A 26 -8.35 2.49 8.05
C TRP A 26 -7.57 3.28 9.07
N SER A 27 -8.32 3.95 9.95
CA SER A 27 -7.81 4.66 11.11
C SER A 27 -8.66 4.29 12.32
N GLY A 28 -8.04 4.25 13.49
CA GLY A 28 -8.78 3.95 14.74
C GLY A 28 -9.74 5.06 15.17
N SER A 29 -9.47 6.30 14.84
CA SER A 29 -10.19 7.45 15.40
C SER A 29 -10.47 8.59 14.43
N THR A 30 -9.91 8.53 13.22
CA THR A 30 -10.03 9.61 12.24
C THR A 30 -10.54 9.07 10.90
N LYS A 31 -10.94 9.97 10.02
CA LYS A 31 -11.36 9.59 8.67
C LYS A 31 -10.15 9.52 7.75
N ILE A 32 -10.18 8.58 6.83
CA ILE A 32 -9.19 8.50 5.76
C ILE A 32 -9.51 9.59 4.75
N LYS A 33 -8.57 10.48 4.51
CA LYS A 33 -8.71 11.56 3.53
C LYS A 33 -8.33 11.10 2.13
N LYS A 34 -7.22 10.36 2.01
CA LYS A 34 -6.78 9.83 0.73
C LYS A 34 -5.88 8.61 0.91
N VAL A 35 -5.78 7.84 -0.17
CA VAL A 35 -4.84 6.74 -0.30
C VAL A 35 -3.98 7.02 -1.52
N GLU A 36 -2.69 6.80 -1.39
CA GLU A 36 -1.74 6.97 -2.48
C GLU A 36 -1.02 5.67 -2.79
N ILE A 37 -0.71 5.47 -4.06
CA ILE A 37 -0.01 4.29 -4.56
C ILE A 37 1.33 4.73 -5.13
N SER A 38 2.38 4.00 -4.77
CA SER A 38 3.68 4.10 -5.43
C SER A 38 3.94 2.82 -6.20
N VAL A 39 4.52 2.97 -7.39
CA VAL A 39 4.95 1.85 -8.23
C VAL A 39 6.46 1.89 -8.47
N ASN A 40 7.18 2.67 -7.67
CA ASN A 40 8.63 2.83 -7.79
C ASN A 40 9.35 2.85 -6.44
N GLY A 41 8.83 2.08 -5.48
CA GLY A 41 9.47 1.94 -4.18
C GLY A 41 9.36 3.16 -3.28
N GLY A 42 8.34 3.98 -3.47
CA GLY A 42 8.10 5.16 -2.63
C GLY A 42 8.74 6.45 -3.13
N LYS A 43 9.32 6.45 -4.33
CA LYS A 43 9.92 7.65 -4.90
C LYS A 43 8.87 8.67 -5.32
N THR A 44 7.78 8.21 -5.91
CA THR A 44 6.64 9.06 -6.28
C THR A 44 5.35 8.38 -5.88
N TRP A 45 4.30 9.18 -5.64
CA TRP A 45 3.01 8.71 -5.17
C TRP A 45 1.89 9.30 -6.01
N LYS A 46 0.90 8.49 -6.31
CA LYS A 46 -0.29 8.90 -7.05
C LYS A 46 -1.55 8.56 -6.28
N LYS A 47 -2.54 9.42 -6.37
CA LYS A 47 -3.81 9.26 -5.66
C LYS A 47 -4.59 8.09 -6.24
N ALA A 48 -5.08 7.20 -5.36
CA ALA A 48 -6.01 6.14 -5.71
C ALA A 48 -7.45 6.63 -5.55
N ASP A 49 -8.38 5.95 -6.21
CA ASP A 49 -9.81 6.15 -5.96
C ASP A 49 -10.18 5.48 -4.64
N ILE A 50 -10.98 6.16 -3.83
CA ILE A 50 -11.40 5.61 -2.54
C ILE A 50 -12.92 5.54 -2.45
N TYR A 51 -13.40 4.53 -1.73
CA TYR A 51 -14.82 4.23 -1.54
C TYR A 51 -15.07 4.01 -0.06
N GLN A 52 -15.97 4.79 0.52
CA GLN A 52 -16.28 4.71 1.95
C GLN A 52 -16.88 3.33 2.28
N GLU A 53 -16.28 2.64 3.27
CA GLU A 53 -16.80 1.39 3.82
C GLU A 53 -17.47 1.62 5.17
N LYS A 54 -16.74 2.23 6.10
CA LYS A 54 -17.18 2.60 7.43
C LYS A 54 -16.69 4.01 7.72
N ILE A 55 -17.03 4.57 8.87
CA ILE A 55 -16.64 5.93 9.24
C ILE A 55 -15.12 6.14 9.13
N SER A 56 -14.34 5.16 9.56
CA SER A 56 -12.88 5.27 9.61
C SER A 56 -12.15 4.33 8.64
N SER A 57 -12.85 3.74 7.67
CA SER A 57 -12.25 2.82 6.71
C SER A 57 -12.76 3.03 5.30
N VAL A 58 -11.88 2.80 4.33
CA VAL A 58 -12.18 2.91 2.91
C VAL A 58 -11.59 1.73 2.15
N ARG A 59 -12.21 1.39 1.02
CA ARG A 59 -11.55 0.59 -0.02
C ARG A 59 -10.88 1.54 -1.00
N PHE A 60 -9.83 1.07 -1.65
CA PHE A 60 -9.19 1.86 -2.71
C PHE A 60 -8.92 1.01 -3.94
N ASN A 61 -8.90 1.68 -5.08
CA ASN A 61 -8.56 1.10 -6.38
C ASN A 61 -7.62 2.02 -7.12
N TYR A 62 -6.65 1.42 -7.80
CA TYR A 62 -5.75 2.13 -8.67
C TYR A 62 -5.40 1.23 -9.86
N ILE A 63 -5.59 1.74 -11.09
CA ILE A 63 -5.26 0.99 -12.30
C ILE A 63 -3.87 1.41 -12.75
N TYR A 64 -2.95 0.44 -12.79
CA TYR A 64 -1.59 0.64 -13.23
C TYR A 64 -1.35 -0.10 -14.55
N ASN A 65 -0.74 0.59 -15.50
CA ASN A 65 -0.32 -0.04 -16.75
C ASN A 65 1.07 -0.64 -16.56
N TRP A 66 1.11 -1.93 -16.21
CA TRP A 66 2.35 -2.63 -15.93
C TRP A 66 3.10 -2.94 -17.23
N LYS A 67 4.38 -2.63 -17.25
CA LYS A 67 5.22 -2.74 -18.44
C LYS A 67 5.98 -4.06 -18.55
N GLY A 68 5.78 -4.97 -17.61
CA GLY A 68 6.42 -6.28 -17.62
C GLY A 68 7.80 -6.31 -16.98
N ASN A 69 8.22 -5.23 -16.33
CA ASN A 69 9.48 -5.16 -15.60
C ASN A 69 9.26 -5.31 -14.10
N GLU A 70 10.32 -5.58 -13.36
CA GLU A 70 10.28 -5.64 -11.91
C GLU A 70 9.78 -4.31 -11.34
N THR A 71 8.74 -4.37 -10.50
CA THR A 71 8.05 -3.18 -9.99
C THR A 71 7.77 -3.36 -8.50
N ILE A 72 8.07 -2.34 -7.71
CA ILE A 72 7.76 -2.35 -6.28
C ILE A 72 6.54 -1.49 -6.05
N ILE A 73 5.47 -2.10 -5.53
CA ILE A 73 4.21 -1.42 -5.25
C ILE A 73 4.00 -1.24 -3.77
N GLN A 74 3.48 -0.08 -3.41
CA GLN A 74 3.19 0.28 -2.03
C GLN A 74 1.91 1.10 -1.97
N SER A 75 1.21 1.04 -0.84
CA SER A 75 0.11 1.96 -0.54
C SER A 75 0.44 2.72 0.74
N ARG A 76 -0.05 3.94 0.84
CA ARG A 76 -0.07 4.70 2.09
C ARG A 76 -1.36 5.48 2.19
N CYS A 77 -1.85 5.65 3.41
CA CYS A 77 -3.04 6.45 3.65
C CYS A 77 -2.71 7.71 4.45
N ILE A 78 -3.56 8.70 4.28
CA ILE A 78 -3.47 9.99 4.94
C ILE A 78 -4.84 10.30 5.50
N ASP A 79 -4.91 10.66 6.78
CA ASP A 79 -6.17 10.97 7.43
C ASP A 79 -6.55 12.46 7.33
N ASN A 80 -7.72 12.82 7.87
CA ASN A 80 -8.21 14.19 7.82
C ASN A 80 -7.45 15.15 8.74
N ARG A 81 -6.54 14.65 9.57
CA ARG A 81 -5.59 15.45 10.35
C ARG A 81 -4.24 15.58 9.67
N LEU A 82 -4.16 15.14 8.41
CA LEU A 82 -2.95 15.17 7.58
C LEU A 82 -1.80 14.30 8.15
N ARG A 83 -2.12 13.31 8.96
CA ARG A 83 -1.13 12.31 9.37
C ARG A 83 -0.95 11.32 8.24
N ILE A 84 0.29 10.98 7.97
CA ILE A 84 0.68 10.05 6.89
C ILE A 84 1.13 8.75 7.52
N GLN A 85 0.67 7.63 6.97
CA GLN A 85 1.14 6.32 7.39
C GLN A 85 2.68 6.26 7.32
N PRO A 86 3.37 5.82 8.38
CA PRO A 86 4.83 5.81 8.39
C PRO A 86 5.39 4.72 7.49
N THR A 87 6.65 4.89 7.07
CA THR A 87 7.38 3.84 6.39
C THR A 87 7.73 2.71 7.36
N ARG A 88 8.06 1.54 6.82
CA ARG A 88 8.56 0.43 7.64
C ARG A 88 9.78 0.82 8.45
N GLU A 89 10.73 1.52 7.83
CA GLU A 89 11.93 2.00 8.49
C GLU A 89 11.61 2.92 9.67
N GLN A 90 10.68 3.86 9.48
CA GLN A 90 10.26 4.77 10.55
C GLN A 90 9.63 4.03 11.73
N VAL A 91 8.79 3.03 11.48
CA VAL A 91 8.17 2.23 12.53
C VAL A 91 9.22 1.44 13.30
N ILE A 92 10.13 0.77 12.61
CA ILE A 92 11.18 -0.03 13.25
C ILE A 92 12.09 0.86 14.10
N LYS A 93 12.48 2.00 13.58
CA LYS A 93 13.33 2.96 14.30
C LYS A 93 12.68 3.48 15.57
N LYS A 94 11.38 3.74 15.52
CA LYS A 94 10.63 4.28 16.66
C LYS A 94 10.31 3.23 17.71
N MET A 95 9.91 2.03 17.30
CA MET A 95 9.37 1.00 18.18
C MET A 95 10.37 -0.10 18.55
N GLY A 96 11.44 -0.25 17.81
CA GLY A 96 12.44 -1.28 18.06
C GLY A 96 11.86 -2.68 18.04
N LYS A 97 12.06 -3.45 19.10
CA LYS A 97 11.58 -4.84 19.23
C LYS A 97 10.05 -4.98 19.18
N ASN A 98 9.33 -3.89 19.46
CA ASN A 98 7.87 -3.89 19.47
C ASN A 98 7.25 -3.62 18.10
N ALA A 99 8.06 -3.38 17.08
CA ALA A 99 7.59 -3.02 15.75
C ALA A 99 6.69 -4.08 15.11
N THR A 100 6.90 -5.36 15.44
CA THR A 100 6.11 -6.45 14.88
C THR A 100 4.76 -6.62 15.57
N TYR A 101 4.58 -6.07 16.76
CA TYR A 101 3.35 -6.26 17.55
C TYR A 101 2.19 -5.38 17.06
N HIS A 102 2.45 -4.11 16.79
CA HIS A 102 1.47 -3.16 16.27
C HIS A 102 1.99 -2.46 15.02
N PHE A 103 2.44 -3.26 14.07
CA PHE A 103 3.04 -2.73 12.85
C PHE A 103 1.99 -2.06 11.97
N ASN A 104 2.11 -0.74 11.78
CA ASN A 104 1.27 0.04 10.89
C ASN A 104 2.05 0.69 9.75
N GLY A 105 3.29 0.29 9.55
CA GLY A 105 4.14 0.83 8.49
C GLY A 105 3.70 0.40 7.10
N ILE A 106 4.15 1.15 6.11
CA ILE A 106 3.96 0.83 4.71
C ILE A 106 4.57 -0.54 4.42
N THR A 107 3.78 -1.42 3.81
CA THR A 107 4.25 -2.73 3.35
C THR A 107 4.52 -2.67 1.85
N SER A 108 5.43 -3.51 1.39
CA SER A 108 5.89 -3.47 0.01
C SER A 108 5.75 -4.82 -0.66
N TRP A 109 5.29 -4.79 -1.90
CA TRP A 109 5.17 -5.96 -2.74
C TRP A 109 5.98 -5.75 -4.02
N LYS A 110 6.61 -6.80 -4.49
CA LYS A 110 7.33 -6.78 -5.76
C LYS A 110 6.54 -7.57 -6.80
N ILE A 111 6.30 -6.95 -7.94
CA ILE A 111 5.86 -7.65 -9.13
C ILE A 111 7.14 -8.04 -9.87
N LYS A 112 7.44 -9.33 -9.91
CA LYS A 112 8.62 -9.82 -10.61
C LYS A 112 8.41 -9.74 -12.12
N ALA A 113 9.49 -9.72 -12.87
CA ALA A 113 9.41 -9.64 -14.33
C ALA A 113 8.56 -10.74 -14.96
N ASN A 114 8.47 -11.92 -14.31
CA ASN A 114 7.62 -13.02 -14.77
C ASN A 114 6.15 -12.89 -14.32
N GLY A 115 5.80 -11.80 -13.63
CA GLY A 115 4.43 -11.54 -13.15
C GLY A 115 4.09 -12.09 -11.78
N GLU A 116 4.96 -12.83 -11.16
CA GLU A 116 4.73 -13.36 -9.81
C GLU A 116 4.86 -12.25 -8.76
N ILE A 117 4.15 -12.43 -7.64
CA ILE A 117 4.10 -11.44 -6.56
C ILE A 117 4.93 -11.95 -5.38
N GLU A 118 5.76 -11.06 -4.84
CA GLU A 118 6.63 -11.36 -3.71
C GLU A 118 6.51 -10.25 -2.66
N HIS A 119 6.36 -10.62 -1.39
CA HIS A 119 6.42 -9.66 -0.29
C HIS A 119 7.87 -9.31 -0.01
N ILE A 120 8.17 -8.02 0.12
CA ILE A 120 9.53 -7.55 0.41
C ILE A 120 9.52 -6.63 1.63
N TYR A 121 10.67 -6.54 2.29
CA TYR A 121 10.84 -5.79 3.54
C TYR A 121 11.78 -4.61 3.30
N ILE A 122 11.19 -3.48 2.92
CA ILE A 122 11.94 -2.23 2.72
C ILE A 122 11.33 -1.06 3.47
#